data_53fcae1e963e66c5e222777a3c6b6640
#
_entry.id   53fcae1e963e66c5e222777a3c6b6640
#
_cell.length_a   1.000
_cell.length_b   1.000
_cell.length_c   1.000
_cell.angle_alpha   90.00
_cell.angle_beta   90.00
_cell.angle_gamma   90.00
#
_symmetry.space_group_name_H-M   'P 1'
#
loop_
_entity.id
_entity.type
_entity.pdbx_description
1 polymer ?
#
loop_
_entity_poly.entity_id
_entity_poly.type
_entity_poly.pdbx_seq_one_letter_code
_entity_poly.pdbx_strand_id
1 'polypeptide(L)'
;MQALTRIFGENLQFLVGLDLLNSLDGLIWLQSGRQVGDRFRQHQTTVSRNQKKCAQAFGLALQKQGGYWHLSGDTNLLAMEREVHQTARLMGQGALRLEANGWLGSEFCDPPPDAWIVGACKPIGVERSLALLHARIIDAWLCPLADEPSHDPALAAVPLCEMPLQLLVGNNHPLLRHRQLSLDAIRGYPWQRLPRGAYPGTQALLQTKGLWPPGRRSQSVDETLWDGLSEAEVTVQMGSVLSTLSAAKPSATSSACIAADLAPSPAAVALPLDLETDIGVALVMRAEHADQPAIQALIAALLKRLQRIQTMHPELKLLRD
;
A
#
# COMPACT_ATOMS: atom_id res chain seq x y z
N MET A 1 27.59 1.13 -21.98
CA MET A 1 26.78 0.26 -21.14
C MET A 1 27.40 -1.14 -20.91
N GLN A 2 27.91 -1.84 -21.91
CA GLN A 2 28.54 -3.17 -21.74
C GLN A 2 29.84 -3.18 -20.91
N ALA A 3 30.61 -2.08 -20.84
CA ALA A 3 31.86 -2.01 -20.08
C ALA A 3 31.64 -1.93 -18.55
N LEU A 4 30.54 -1.29 -18.07
CA LEU A 4 30.23 -1.22 -16.66
C LEU A 4 29.70 -2.54 -16.09
N THR A 5 28.96 -3.31 -16.89
CA THR A 5 28.46 -4.63 -16.50
C THR A 5 29.60 -5.64 -16.25
N ARG A 6 30.74 -5.47 -16.90
CA ARG A 6 31.94 -6.33 -16.72
C ARG A 6 32.74 -6.00 -15.46
N ILE A 7 32.68 -4.76 -14.96
CA ILE A 7 33.46 -4.34 -13.79
C ILE A 7 32.76 -4.72 -12.47
N PHE A 8 31.44 -4.81 -12.45
CA PHE A 8 30.66 -5.09 -11.24
C PHE A 8 30.11 -6.51 -11.15
N GLY A 9 30.38 -7.37 -12.13
CA GLY A 9 29.71 -8.68 -12.27
C GLY A 9 30.11 -9.77 -11.27
N GLU A 10 31.23 -9.67 -10.56
CA GLU A 10 31.74 -10.79 -9.76
C GLU A 10 32.19 -10.48 -8.33
N ASN A 11 32.22 -9.22 -7.85
CA ASN A 11 32.76 -8.90 -6.52
C ASN A 11 32.12 -7.70 -5.81
N LEU A 12 30.78 -7.56 -5.81
CA LEU A 12 30.17 -6.66 -4.85
C LEU A 12 30.22 -7.32 -3.47
N GLN A 13 31.21 -6.98 -2.66
CA GLN A 13 31.26 -7.39 -1.26
C GLN A 13 30.35 -6.47 -0.43
N PHE A 14 29.21 -6.97 -0.03
CA PHE A 14 28.34 -6.33 0.94
C PHE A 14 28.90 -6.54 2.36
N LEU A 15 28.72 -5.56 3.24
CA LEU A 15 29.07 -5.70 4.66
C LEU A 15 28.26 -6.83 5.31
N VAL A 16 26.99 -6.97 4.92
CA VAL A 16 26.14 -8.10 5.27
C VAL A 16 25.51 -8.71 4.02
N GLY A 17 25.35 -10.04 4.01
CA GLY A 17 24.71 -10.74 2.88
C GLY A 17 23.24 -10.31 2.69
N LEU A 18 22.78 -10.41 1.45
CA LEU A 18 21.40 -10.04 1.03
C LEU A 18 20.33 -10.63 1.96
N ASP A 19 20.45 -11.90 2.35
CA ASP A 19 19.46 -12.57 3.19
C ASP A 19 19.37 -11.99 4.60
N LEU A 20 20.48 -11.49 5.16
CA LEU A 20 20.49 -10.86 6.47
C LEU A 20 19.75 -9.54 6.44
N LEU A 21 20.08 -8.68 5.46
CA LEU A 21 19.43 -7.37 5.30
C LEU A 21 17.97 -7.52 4.88
N ASN A 22 17.64 -8.45 3.99
CA ASN A 22 16.26 -8.75 3.60
C ASN A 22 15.41 -9.19 4.81
N SER A 23 16.00 -9.96 5.73
CA SER A 23 15.30 -10.39 6.95
C SER A 23 15.06 -9.24 7.91
N LEU A 24 16.04 -8.35 8.12
CA LEU A 24 15.91 -7.17 9.00
C LEU A 24 14.92 -6.16 8.39
N ASP A 25 15.16 -5.72 7.17
CA ASP A 25 14.34 -4.73 6.49
C ASP A 25 12.94 -5.24 6.22
N GLY A 26 12.82 -6.51 5.81
CA GLY A 26 11.53 -7.17 5.64
C GLY A 26 10.72 -7.18 6.93
N LEU A 27 11.35 -7.43 8.08
CA LEU A 27 10.64 -7.39 9.36
C LEU A 27 10.20 -5.98 9.76
N ILE A 28 11.04 -4.97 9.51
CA ILE A 28 10.67 -3.55 9.73
C ILE A 28 9.54 -3.15 8.78
N TRP A 29 9.56 -3.61 7.54
CA TRP A 29 8.53 -3.31 6.53
C TRP A 29 7.22 -4.05 6.80
N LEU A 30 7.26 -5.39 6.79
CA LEU A 30 6.07 -6.25 6.79
C LEU A 30 5.53 -6.56 8.19
N GLN A 31 6.29 -6.26 9.24
CA GLN A 31 5.94 -6.47 10.65
C GLN A 31 5.68 -7.94 11.05
N SER A 32 5.92 -8.88 10.16
CA SER A 32 5.61 -10.31 10.33
C SER A 32 6.74 -11.18 9.78
N GLY A 33 7.39 -11.96 10.64
CA GLY A 33 8.44 -12.90 10.22
C GLY A 33 7.94 -13.97 9.25
N ARG A 34 6.66 -14.37 9.32
CA ARG A 34 6.03 -15.27 8.35
C ARG A 34 5.96 -14.60 6.98
N GLN A 35 5.43 -13.38 6.90
CA GLN A 35 5.34 -12.64 5.63
C GLN A 35 6.71 -12.38 5.02
N VAL A 36 7.73 -12.11 5.84
CA VAL A 36 9.12 -12.01 5.37
C VAL A 36 9.57 -13.34 4.77
N GLY A 37 9.36 -14.45 5.47
CA GLY A 37 9.70 -15.77 4.97
C GLY A 37 9.05 -16.07 3.62
N ASP A 38 7.76 -15.84 3.50
CA ASP A 38 6.97 -16.10 2.29
C ASP A 38 7.49 -15.26 1.10
N ARG A 39 7.77 -13.94 1.31
CA ARG A 39 8.17 -13.02 0.24
C ARG A 39 9.63 -13.13 -0.18
N PHE A 40 10.52 -13.38 0.79
CA PHE A 40 11.96 -13.51 0.54
C PHE A 40 12.41 -14.97 0.43
N ARG A 41 11.47 -15.93 0.39
CA ARG A 41 11.72 -17.38 0.27
C ARG A 41 12.68 -17.89 1.35
N GLN A 42 12.46 -17.44 2.59
CA GLN A 42 13.22 -17.84 3.77
C GLN A 42 12.33 -18.56 4.77
N HIS A 43 12.87 -19.54 5.46
CA HIS A 43 12.15 -20.16 6.58
C HIS A 43 12.04 -19.18 7.77
N GLN A 44 10.89 -19.15 8.46
CA GLN A 44 10.64 -18.21 9.57
C GLN A 44 11.73 -18.22 10.65
N THR A 45 12.27 -19.39 10.99
CA THR A 45 13.39 -19.52 11.95
C THR A 45 14.67 -18.88 11.42
N THR A 46 14.92 -18.95 10.10
CA THR A 46 16.04 -18.29 9.43
C THR A 46 15.87 -16.78 9.50
N VAL A 47 14.68 -16.25 9.19
CA VAL A 47 14.36 -14.82 9.32
C VAL A 47 14.64 -14.33 10.74
N SER A 48 14.16 -15.05 11.78
CA SER A 48 14.39 -14.69 13.18
C SER A 48 15.87 -14.67 13.57
N ARG A 49 16.69 -15.53 12.98
CA ARG A 49 18.14 -15.58 13.23
C ARG A 49 18.87 -14.49 12.45
N ASN A 50 18.54 -14.32 11.18
CA ASN A 50 19.19 -13.38 10.29
C ASN A 50 18.98 -11.92 10.72
N GLN A 51 17.76 -11.54 11.09
CA GLN A 51 17.46 -10.18 11.57
C GLN A 51 18.29 -9.80 12.80
N LYS A 52 18.49 -10.75 13.75
CA LYS A 52 19.32 -10.53 14.94
C LYS A 52 20.80 -10.37 14.57
N LYS A 53 21.31 -11.24 13.69
CA LYS A 53 22.70 -11.16 13.21
C LYS A 53 22.94 -9.86 12.45
N CYS A 54 22.00 -9.44 11.61
CA CYS A 54 22.10 -8.18 10.88
C CYS A 54 22.14 -6.98 11.84
N ALA A 55 21.20 -6.89 12.77
CA ALA A 55 21.20 -5.81 13.77
C ALA A 55 22.50 -5.77 14.58
N GLN A 56 23.00 -6.91 15.02
CA GLN A 56 24.28 -7.03 15.76
C GLN A 56 25.48 -6.58 14.92
N ALA A 57 25.54 -6.89 13.63
CA ALA A 57 26.62 -6.47 12.75
C ALA A 57 26.77 -4.94 12.67
N PHE A 58 25.67 -4.21 12.84
CA PHE A 58 25.64 -2.75 12.87
C PHE A 58 25.61 -2.16 14.28
N GLY A 59 25.73 -2.98 15.34
CA GLY A 59 25.63 -2.51 16.72
C GLY A 59 24.26 -1.97 17.12
N LEU A 60 23.19 -2.43 16.44
CA LEU A 60 21.81 -1.97 16.63
C LEU A 60 21.00 -2.92 17.50
N ALA A 61 20.05 -2.38 18.24
CA ALA A 61 19.01 -3.15 18.92
C ALA A 61 17.69 -3.07 18.17
N LEU A 62 17.06 -4.22 17.94
CA LEU A 62 15.74 -4.32 17.32
C LEU A 62 14.70 -4.58 18.41
N GLN A 63 13.74 -3.68 18.53
CA GLN A 63 12.71 -3.69 19.58
C GLN A 63 11.32 -3.51 19.00
N LYS A 64 10.33 -4.09 19.66
CA LYS A 64 8.92 -3.90 19.30
C LYS A 64 8.31 -2.83 20.20
N GLN A 65 7.90 -1.70 19.60
CA GLN A 65 7.29 -0.57 20.31
C GLN A 65 6.00 -0.17 19.61
N GLY A 66 4.91 0.01 20.34
CA GLY A 66 3.61 0.37 19.75
C GLY A 66 3.08 -0.64 18.73
N GLY A 67 3.48 -1.91 18.82
CA GLY A 67 3.11 -2.94 17.85
C GLY A 67 4.05 -3.05 16.65
N TYR A 68 4.98 -2.11 16.46
CA TYR A 68 5.90 -2.07 15.32
C TYR A 68 7.34 -2.38 15.72
N TRP A 69 8.09 -2.98 14.79
CA TRP A 69 9.52 -3.20 14.94
C TRP A 69 10.29 -1.92 14.62
N HIS A 70 11.17 -1.51 15.54
CA HIS A 70 12.02 -0.33 15.44
C HIS A 70 13.48 -0.70 15.74
N LEU A 71 14.39 0.01 15.08
CA LEU A 71 15.82 -0.04 15.40
C LEU A 71 16.18 1.10 16.36
N SER A 72 17.02 0.81 17.32
CA SER A 72 17.66 1.80 18.19
C SER A 72 19.17 1.67 18.11
N GLY A 73 19.87 2.81 18.14
CA GLY A 73 21.31 2.94 17.96
C GLY A 73 21.66 3.86 16.80
N ASP A 74 22.96 3.96 16.47
CA ASP A 74 23.43 4.73 15.31
C ASP A 74 23.24 3.92 14.03
N THR A 75 22.34 4.40 13.17
CA THR A 75 21.96 3.73 11.91
C THR A 75 22.77 4.19 10.69
N ASN A 76 23.79 5.05 10.84
CA ASN A 76 24.52 5.62 9.70
C ASN A 76 25.17 4.54 8.82
N LEU A 77 25.84 3.56 9.42
CA LEU A 77 26.47 2.48 8.67
C LEU A 77 25.44 1.60 7.96
N LEU A 78 24.30 1.30 8.61
CA LEU A 78 23.20 0.57 8.02
C LEU A 78 22.57 1.35 6.86
N ALA A 79 22.48 2.69 6.95
CA ALA A 79 21.95 3.52 5.88
C ALA A 79 22.82 3.45 4.61
N MET A 80 24.15 3.48 4.77
CA MET A 80 25.09 3.29 3.66
C MET A 80 24.95 1.89 3.04
N GLU A 81 24.84 0.85 3.84
CA GLU A 81 24.64 -0.52 3.34
C GLU A 81 23.33 -0.67 2.59
N ARG A 82 22.23 -0.05 3.06
CA ARG A 82 20.96 -0.03 2.36
C ARG A 82 21.04 0.69 1.02
N GLU A 83 21.85 1.74 0.90
CA GLU A 83 22.08 2.43 -0.37
C GLU A 83 22.77 1.52 -1.39
N VAL A 84 23.81 0.80 -0.97
CA VAL A 84 24.49 -0.19 -1.80
C VAL A 84 23.51 -1.29 -2.24
N HIS A 85 22.73 -1.84 -1.31
CA HIS A 85 21.74 -2.87 -1.62
C HIS A 85 20.60 -2.37 -2.51
N GLN A 86 20.13 -1.13 -2.35
CA GLN A 86 19.12 -0.54 -3.23
C GLN A 86 19.67 -0.37 -4.64
N THR A 87 20.89 0.14 -4.78
CA THR A 87 21.56 0.24 -6.06
C THR A 87 21.69 -1.12 -6.74
N ALA A 88 22.09 -2.16 -5.99
CA ALA A 88 22.18 -3.52 -6.52
C ALA A 88 20.82 -4.03 -7.02
N ARG A 89 19.72 -3.80 -6.28
CA ARG A 89 18.36 -4.16 -6.72
C ARG A 89 17.98 -3.43 -8.01
N LEU A 90 18.26 -2.14 -8.13
CA LEU A 90 18.01 -1.34 -9.34
C LEU A 90 18.82 -1.82 -10.54
N MET A 91 20.00 -2.41 -10.30
CA MET A 91 20.83 -3.06 -11.31
C MET A 91 20.40 -4.51 -11.63
N GLY A 92 19.29 -4.98 -11.07
CA GLY A 92 18.75 -6.33 -11.31
C GLY A 92 19.33 -7.41 -10.39
N GLN A 93 20.08 -7.06 -9.35
CA GLN A 93 20.62 -8.00 -8.37
C GLN A 93 19.68 -8.14 -7.18
N GLY A 94 18.52 -8.74 -7.41
CA GLY A 94 17.50 -8.94 -6.41
C GLY A 94 16.17 -8.26 -6.75
N ALA A 95 15.14 -8.59 -5.97
CA ALA A 95 13.81 -8.05 -6.19
C ALA A 95 13.65 -6.66 -5.58
N LEU A 96 13.03 -5.75 -6.33
CA LEU A 96 12.61 -4.44 -5.88
C LEU A 96 11.39 -4.54 -4.95
N ARG A 97 11.13 -3.53 -4.14
CA ARG A 97 10.12 -3.54 -3.07
C ARG A 97 9.11 -2.44 -3.28
N LEU A 98 7.85 -2.83 -3.46
CA LEU A 98 6.71 -1.94 -3.67
C LEU A 98 5.77 -1.99 -2.46
N GLU A 99 5.57 -0.88 -1.79
CA GLU A 99 4.49 -0.73 -0.81
C GLU A 99 3.22 -0.26 -1.49
N ALA A 100 2.07 -0.74 -1.05
CA ALA A 100 0.78 -0.37 -1.59
C ALA A 100 -0.27 -0.27 -0.49
N ASN A 101 -1.27 0.58 -0.70
CA ASN A 101 -2.43 0.69 0.17
C ASN A 101 -3.42 -0.46 -0.07
N GLY A 102 -4.10 -0.88 0.98
CA GLY A 102 -5.07 -1.97 0.92
C GLY A 102 -6.19 -1.75 -0.08
N TRP A 103 -6.71 -0.53 -0.20
CA TRP A 103 -7.81 -0.21 -1.13
C TRP A 103 -7.35 0.12 -2.56
N LEU A 104 -6.04 0.30 -2.78
CA LEU A 104 -5.47 0.56 -4.11
C LEU A 104 -4.60 -0.61 -4.59
N GLY A 105 -4.09 -1.43 -3.66
CA GLY A 105 -2.98 -2.34 -3.92
C GLY A 105 -3.33 -3.58 -4.71
N SER A 106 -4.49 -4.18 -4.49
CA SER A 106 -4.77 -5.52 -5.03
C SER A 106 -4.83 -5.55 -6.56
N GLU A 107 -5.53 -4.61 -7.20
CA GLU A 107 -5.64 -4.57 -8.67
C GLU A 107 -4.32 -4.20 -9.35
N PHE A 108 -3.53 -3.32 -8.73
CA PHE A 108 -2.22 -2.96 -9.27
C PHE A 108 -1.16 -4.02 -9.07
N CYS A 109 -1.30 -4.83 -8.01
CA CYS A 109 -0.21 -5.66 -7.50
C CYS A 109 -0.47 -7.16 -7.59
N ASP A 110 -1.60 -7.59 -8.12
CA ASP A 110 -1.91 -9.01 -8.30
C ASP A 110 -2.16 -9.34 -9.78
N PRO A 111 -1.29 -10.17 -10.41
CA PRO A 111 -0.01 -10.68 -9.88
C PRO A 111 1.01 -9.56 -9.66
N PRO A 112 1.99 -9.73 -8.75
CA PRO A 112 3.07 -8.76 -8.57
C PRO A 112 3.73 -8.41 -9.92
N PRO A 113 4.12 -7.14 -10.14
CA PRO A 113 4.94 -6.80 -11.31
C PRO A 113 6.26 -7.60 -11.31
N ASP A 114 6.76 -7.93 -12.50
CA ASP A 114 8.00 -8.69 -12.65
C ASP A 114 9.15 -8.01 -11.89
N ALA A 115 9.95 -8.80 -11.20
CA ALA A 115 11.07 -8.38 -10.36
C ALA A 115 10.68 -7.55 -9.11
N TRP A 116 9.39 -7.46 -8.74
CA TRP A 116 8.94 -6.71 -7.57
C TRP A 116 8.36 -7.62 -6.48
N ILE A 117 8.72 -7.33 -5.24
CA ILE A 117 8.05 -7.84 -4.04
C ILE A 117 7.06 -6.77 -3.59
N VAL A 118 5.81 -7.17 -3.39
CA VAL A 118 4.75 -6.27 -2.92
C VAL A 118 4.55 -6.42 -1.42
N GLY A 119 4.33 -5.30 -0.74
CA GLY A 119 4.06 -5.23 0.69
C GLY A 119 2.79 -5.97 1.10
N ALA A 120 2.42 -5.83 2.36
CA ALA A 120 1.24 -6.48 2.91
C ALA A 120 -0.08 -5.82 2.50
N CYS A 121 -0.04 -4.75 1.72
CA CYS A 121 -1.17 -3.92 1.31
C CYS A 121 -2.03 -3.44 2.51
N LYS A 122 -1.40 -3.22 3.65
CA LYS A 122 -2.05 -2.69 4.85
C LYS A 122 -2.00 -1.17 4.85
N PRO A 123 -2.96 -0.48 5.48
CA PRO A 123 -2.91 0.97 5.64
C PRO A 123 -1.87 1.33 6.72
N ILE A 124 -0.61 1.43 6.33
CA ILE A 124 0.50 1.74 7.24
C ILE A 124 0.65 3.25 7.50
N GLY A 125 -0.03 4.09 6.72
CA GLY A 125 0.00 5.53 6.82
C GLY A 125 1.14 6.19 6.02
N VAL A 126 0.96 7.47 5.72
CA VAL A 126 1.88 8.29 4.93
C VAL A 126 3.24 8.39 5.61
N GLU A 127 3.26 8.80 6.88
CA GLU A 127 4.50 8.99 7.64
C GLU A 127 5.40 7.74 7.61
N ARG A 128 4.79 6.58 7.82
CA ARG A 128 5.54 5.31 7.79
C ARG A 128 6.03 4.95 6.39
N SER A 129 5.19 5.15 5.37
CA SER A 129 5.59 4.88 3.97
C SER A 129 6.77 5.75 3.56
N LEU A 130 6.74 7.04 3.92
CA LEU A 130 7.84 7.96 3.69
C LEU A 130 9.11 7.55 4.45
N ALA A 131 8.98 7.17 5.72
CA ALA A 131 10.11 6.68 6.51
C ALA A 131 10.77 5.43 5.89
N LEU A 132 9.98 4.51 5.32
CA LEU A 132 10.50 3.33 4.63
C LEU A 132 11.22 3.69 3.32
N LEU A 133 10.70 4.66 2.53
CA LEU A 133 11.35 5.18 1.32
C LEU A 133 12.67 5.87 1.64
N HIS A 134 12.67 6.78 2.63
CA HIS A 134 13.88 7.47 3.06
C HIS A 134 14.95 6.52 3.60
N ALA A 135 14.54 5.51 4.35
CA ALA A 135 15.43 4.48 4.85
C ALA A 135 15.86 3.45 3.78
N ARG A 136 15.44 3.60 2.51
CA ARG A 136 15.74 2.69 1.39
C ARG A 136 15.29 1.24 1.65
N ILE A 137 14.32 1.06 2.55
CA ILE A 137 13.72 -0.23 2.85
C ILE A 137 12.77 -0.66 1.75
N ILE A 138 12.04 0.28 1.15
CA ILE A 138 11.22 0.09 -0.05
C ILE A 138 11.75 0.96 -1.18
N ASP A 139 11.48 0.57 -2.42
CA ASP A 139 11.97 1.25 -3.62
C ASP A 139 10.90 2.14 -4.25
N ALA A 140 9.62 1.79 -4.05
CA ALA A 140 8.47 2.58 -4.50
C ALA A 140 7.26 2.38 -3.58
N TRP A 141 6.33 3.34 -3.63
CA TRP A 141 5.09 3.33 -2.88
C TRP A 141 3.92 3.82 -3.74
N LEU A 142 2.84 3.02 -3.83
CA LEU A 142 1.56 3.44 -4.38
C LEU A 142 0.77 4.17 -3.30
N CYS A 143 0.52 5.45 -3.49
CA CYS A 143 -0.17 6.30 -2.52
C CYS A 143 -1.44 6.92 -3.10
N PRO A 144 -2.40 7.33 -2.25
CA PRO A 144 -3.46 8.22 -2.69
C PRO A 144 -2.85 9.54 -3.19
N LEU A 145 -3.31 10.04 -4.33
CA LEU A 145 -2.78 11.27 -4.93
C LEU A 145 -2.90 12.47 -3.98
N ALA A 146 -3.94 12.52 -3.16
CA ALA A 146 -4.13 13.56 -2.15
C ALA A 146 -3.07 13.55 -1.03
N ASP A 147 -2.33 12.45 -0.88
CA ASP A 147 -1.29 12.27 0.14
C ASP A 147 0.13 12.23 -0.47
N GLU A 148 0.29 12.63 -1.74
CA GLU A 148 1.61 12.68 -2.37
C GLU A 148 2.54 13.67 -1.64
N PRO A 149 3.85 13.35 -1.50
CA PRO A 149 4.79 14.19 -0.76
C PRO A 149 5.36 15.32 -1.62
N SER A 150 4.51 16.22 -2.14
CA SER A 150 4.90 17.33 -3.04
C SER A 150 5.94 18.30 -2.48
N HIS A 151 6.15 18.30 -1.16
CA HIS A 151 7.09 19.21 -0.48
C HIS A 151 8.44 18.56 -0.17
N ASP A 152 8.62 17.27 -0.48
CA ASP A 152 9.87 16.55 -0.21
C ASP A 152 10.72 16.44 -1.47
N PRO A 153 11.79 17.24 -1.62
CA PRO A 153 12.62 17.24 -2.83
C PRO A 153 13.43 15.96 -3.03
N ALA A 154 13.54 15.10 -2.01
CA ALA A 154 14.20 13.81 -2.13
C ALA A 154 13.31 12.74 -2.78
N LEU A 155 12.01 13.03 -2.97
CA LEU A 155 11.03 12.12 -3.54
C LEU A 155 10.46 12.67 -4.85
N ALA A 156 10.11 11.78 -5.74
CA ALA A 156 9.35 12.06 -6.96
C ALA A 156 8.03 11.31 -6.90
N ALA A 157 6.96 11.97 -7.31
CA ALA A 157 5.64 11.38 -7.45
C ALA A 157 5.22 11.38 -8.92
N VAL A 158 4.71 10.26 -9.39
CA VAL A 158 4.16 10.08 -10.74
C VAL A 158 2.67 9.81 -10.60
N PRO A 159 1.79 10.78 -10.87
CA PRO A 159 0.35 10.54 -10.94
C PRO A 159 0.04 9.49 -12.01
N LEU A 160 -0.78 8.50 -11.67
CA LEU A 160 -1.13 7.39 -12.56
C LEU A 160 -2.55 7.52 -13.09
N CYS A 161 -3.52 7.65 -12.22
CA CYS A 161 -4.94 7.74 -12.58
C CYS A 161 -5.77 8.47 -11.54
N GLU A 162 -6.96 8.90 -11.97
CA GLU A 162 -8.07 9.36 -11.13
C GLU A 162 -9.35 8.62 -11.48
N MET A 163 -10.25 8.48 -10.52
CA MET A 163 -11.53 7.81 -10.68
C MET A 163 -12.52 8.28 -9.60
N PRO A 164 -13.83 8.19 -9.85
CA PRO A 164 -14.84 8.56 -8.87
C PRO A 164 -14.70 7.78 -7.56
N LEU A 165 -14.78 8.50 -6.44
CA LEU A 165 -14.92 7.91 -5.14
C LEU A 165 -16.28 7.21 -5.04
N GLN A 166 -16.31 5.99 -4.56
CA GLN A 166 -17.51 5.19 -4.37
C GLN A 166 -17.70 4.81 -2.91
N LEU A 167 -18.95 4.68 -2.49
CA LEU A 167 -19.30 4.05 -1.22
C LEU A 167 -19.68 2.60 -1.49
N LEU A 168 -19.02 1.69 -0.81
CA LEU A 168 -19.17 0.25 -0.98
C LEU A 168 -19.88 -0.35 0.23
N VAL A 169 -20.78 -1.28 -0.02
CA VAL A 169 -21.55 -2.00 1.01
C VAL A 169 -21.64 -3.49 0.65
N GLY A 170 -21.94 -4.33 1.64
CA GLY A 170 -22.25 -5.73 1.39
C GLY A 170 -23.49 -5.90 0.51
N ASN A 171 -23.57 -7.00 -0.25
CA ASN A 171 -24.67 -7.28 -1.19
C ASN A 171 -26.08 -7.37 -0.55
N ASN A 172 -26.15 -7.59 0.78
CA ASN A 172 -27.42 -7.64 1.53
C ASN A 172 -27.72 -6.35 2.28
N HIS A 173 -26.92 -5.29 2.07
CA HIS A 173 -27.02 -4.07 2.85
C HIS A 173 -28.38 -3.37 2.65
N PRO A 174 -29.04 -2.89 3.74
CA PRO A 174 -30.35 -2.23 3.64
C PRO A 174 -30.39 -1.04 2.69
N LEU A 175 -29.32 -0.26 2.60
CA LEU A 175 -29.21 0.89 1.68
C LEU A 175 -29.42 0.52 0.20
N LEU A 176 -29.18 -0.70 -0.21
CA LEU A 176 -29.42 -1.15 -1.61
C LEU A 176 -30.91 -1.20 -1.97
N ARG A 177 -31.82 -1.19 -0.97
CA ARG A 177 -33.27 -1.18 -1.17
C ARG A 177 -33.85 0.23 -1.25
N HIS A 178 -33.07 1.28 -0.93
CA HIS A 178 -33.50 2.66 -0.98
C HIS A 178 -33.62 3.15 -2.43
N ARG A 179 -34.76 3.71 -2.80
CA ARG A 179 -34.98 4.29 -4.14
C ARG A 179 -34.23 5.60 -4.36
N GLN A 180 -34.02 6.36 -3.29
CA GLN A 180 -33.25 7.60 -3.31
C GLN A 180 -32.27 7.56 -2.14
N LEU A 181 -30.98 7.53 -2.47
CA LEU A 181 -29.90 7.58 -1.49
C LEU A 181 -29.49 9.02 -1.24
N SER A 182 -29.27 9.35 0.03
CA SER A 182 -28.67 10.61 0.44
C SER A 182 -27.54 10.35 1.43
N LEU A 183 -26.62 11.29 1.57
CA LEU A 183 -25.56 11.19 2.57
C LEU A 183 -26.13 11.09 4.00
N ASP A 184 -27.27 11.73 4.26
CA ASP A 184 -27.90 11.67 5.58
C ASP A 184 -28.43 10.26 5.90
N ALA A 185 -29.02 9.56 4.93
CA ALA A 185 -29.44 8.17 5.10
C ALA A 185 -28.23 7.25 5.38
N ILE A 186 -27.08 7.53 4.78
CA ILE A 186 -25.86 6.73 4.94
C ILE A 186 -25.20 6.98 6.30
N ARG A 187 -25.34 8.18 6.87
CA ARG A 187 -24.78 8.54 8.20
C ARG A 187 -25.32 7.70 9.35
N GLY A 188 -26.50 7.09 9.20
CA GLY A 188 -27.07 6.18 10.19
C GLY A 188 -26.34 4.84 10.30
N TYR A 189 -25.42 4.53 9.41
CA TYR A 189 -24.68 3.28 9.36
C TYR A 189 -23.23 3.44 9.83
N PRO A 190 -22.58 2.37 10.34
CA PRO A 190 -21.18 2.40 10.70
C PRO A 190 -20.31 2.58 9.45
N TRP A 191 -19.20 3.29 9.60
CA TRP A 191 -18.23 3.52 8.53
C TRP A 191 -16.92 2.82 8.82
N GLN A 192 -16.31 2.24 7.78
CA GLN A 192 -14.95 1.72 7.87
C GLN A 192 -14.00 2.85 8.25
N ARG A 193 -13.22 2.63 9.31
CA ARG A 193 -12.31 3.65 9.84
C ARG A 193 -10.92 3.46 9.26
N LEU A 194 -10.39 4.52 8.65
CA LEU A 194 -8.96 4.62 8.43
C LEU A 194 -8.25 4.96 9.75
N PRO A 195 -7.02 4.49 9.98
CA PRO A 195 -6.24 4.88 11.13
C PRO A 195 -6.13 6.42 11.19
N ARG A 196 -6.39 7.00 12.38
CA ARG A 196 -6.42 8.46 12.57
C ARG A 196 -5.07 9.08 12.19
N GLY A 197 -5.10 10.09 11.33
CA GLY A 197 -3.90 10.80 10.87
C GLY A 197 -3.01 9.99 9.94
N ALA A 198 -3.39 8.78 9.57
CA ALA A 198 -2.59 7.94 8.68
C ALA A 198 -2.51 8.49 7.25
N TYR A 199 -3.57 9.15 6.79
CA TYR A 199 -3.69 9.70 5.43
C TYR A 199 -4.28 11.12 5.51
N PRO A 200 -3.47 12.13 5.86
CA PRO A 200 -3.96 13.49 6.15
C PRO A 200 -4.57 14.17 4.93
N GLY A 201 -4.01 14.01 3.73
CA GLY A 201 -4.54 14.58 2.49
C GLY A 201 -5.86 13.95 2.09
N THR A 202 -5.96 12.63 2.09
CA THR A 202 -7.21 11.89 1.88
C THR A 202 -8.25 12.28 2.93
N GLN A 203 -7.86 12.37 4.20
CA GLN A 203 -8.76 12.79 5.26
C GLN A 203 -9.31 14.20 5.03
N ALA A 204 -8.45 15.17 4.67
CA ALA A 204 -8.86 16.54 4.37
C ALA A 204 -9.85 16.59 3.19
N LEU A 205 -9.56 15.87 2.10
CA LEU A 205 -10.46 15.75 0.95
C LEU A 205 -11.84 15.24 1.35
N LEU A 206 -11.89 14.16 2.12
CA LEU A 206 -13.15 13.56 2.57
C LEU A 206 -13.92 14.46 3.57
N GLN A 207 -13.22 15.22 4.41
CA GLN A 207 -13.82 16.17 5.32
C GLN A 207 -14.52 17.32 4.59
N THR A 208 -13.92 17.87 3.52
CA THR A 208 -14.54 18.94 2.71
C THR A 208 -15.86 18.51 2.08
N LYS A 209 -16.03 17.21 1.83
CA LYS A 209 -17.23 16.60 1.25
C LYS A 209 -18.20 16.05 2.31
N GLY A 210 -17.91 16.20 3.60
CA GLY A 210 -18.73 15.67 4.69
C GLY A 210 -18.75 14.14 4.76
N LEU A 211 -17.78 13.48 4.09
CA LEU A 211 -17.65 12.01 4.00
C LEU A 211 -16.73 11.43 5.06
N TRP A 212 -16.04 12.26 5.84
CA TRP A 212 -15.20 11.80 6.94
C TRP A 212 -15.99 11.88 8.24
N PRO A 213 -16.28 10.75 8.91
CA PRO A 213 -17.01 10.77 10.17
C PRO A 213 -16.19 11.51 11.24
N PRO A 214 -16.78 12.49 11.96
CA PRO A 214 -16.10 13.17 13.07
C PRO A 214 -15.73 12.13 14.13
N GLY A 215 -14.48 12.19 14.59
CA GLY A 215 -13.93 11.23 15.53
C GLY A 215 -14.72 11.11 16.84
N ARG A 216 -14.87 9.88 17.32
CA ARG A 216 -15.55 9.37 18.50
C ARG A 216 -17.09 9.34 18.44
N ARG A 217 -17.68 8.12 18.49
CA ARG A 217 -19.00 7.68 19.03
C ARG A 217 -20.22 8.64 18.97
N SER A 218 -20.15 9.75 18.28
CA SER A 218 -21.16 10.81 18.32
C SER A 218 -22.13 10.79 17.13
N GLN A 219 -22.00 9.88 16.20
CA GLN A 219 -23.11 9.55 15.33
C GLN A 219 -23.86 8.44 16.04
N SER A 220 -25.09 8.71 16.39
CA SER A 220 -26.02 7.68 16.81
C SER A 220 -26.23 6.74 15.66
N VAL A 221 -25.40 5.70 15.61
CA VAL A 221 -25.62 4.57 14.71
C VAL A 221 -26.97 4.00 15.12
N ASP A 222 -27.91 4.04 14.20
CA ASP A 222 -29.26 3.55 14.47
C ASP A 222 -29.32 2.06 14.13
N GLU A 223 -29.12 1.22 15.16
CA GLU A 223 -29.14 -0.23 14.99
C GLU A 223 -30.50 -0.75 14.51
N THR A 224 -31.57 0.05 14.63
CA THR A 224 -32.89 -0.34 14.09
C THR A 224 -32.92 -0.40 12.56
N LEU A 225 -31.95 0.26 11.90
CA LEU A 225 -31.81 0.26 10.45
C LEU A 225 -31.09 -1.00 9.92
N TRP A 226 -30.55 -1.85 10.78
CA TRP A 226 -29.68 -2.95 10.37
C TRP A 226 -30.40 -4.22 9.93
N ASP A 227 -31.70 -4.30 10.05
CA ASP A 227 -32.51 -5.48 9.65
C ASP A 227 -32.00 -6.81 10.26
N GLY A 228 -31.42 -6.76 11.47
CA GLY A 228 -30.87 -7.93 12.15
C GLY A 228 -29.46 -8.35 11.67
N LEU A 229 -28.83 -7.55 10.80
CA LEU A 229 -27.44 -7.77 10.36
C LEU A 229 -26.44 -7.29 11.44
N SER A 230 -25.23 -7.81 11.41
CA SER A 230 -24.14 -7.39 12.29
C SER A 230 -23.52 -6.05 11.84
N GLU A 231 -22.80 -5.36 12.74
CA GLU A 231 -22.06 -4.12 12.39
C GLU A 231 -21.13 -4.32 11.18
N ALA A 232 -20.46 -5.46 11.10
CA ALA A 232 -19.55 -5.76 9.98
C ALA A 232 -20.29 -5.86 8.63
N GLU A 233 -21.53 -6.37 8.62
CA GLU A 233 -22.34 -6.54 7.41
C GLU A 233 -22.96 -5.23 6.95
N VAL A 234 -23.18 -4.27 7.86
CA VAL A 234 -23.75 -2.97 7.55
C VAL A 234 -22.72 -1.83 7.54
N THR A 235 -21.44 -2.15 7.61
CA THR A 235 -20.38 -1.15 7.53
C THR A 235 -20.23 -0.63 6.11
N VAL A 236 -20.35 0.69 5.96
CA VAL A 236 -20.08 1.40 4.71
C VAL A 236 -18.57 1.60 4.56
N GLN A 237 -18.04 1.30 3.38
CA GLN A 237 -16.62 1.42 3.05
C GLN A 237 -16.43 2.45 1.95
N MET A 238 -15.31 3.15 1.99
CA MET A 238 -14.86 3.98 0.88
C MET A 238 -14.02 3.13 -0.08
N GLY A 239 -14.23 3.33 -1.36
CA GLY A 239 -13.51 2.62 -2.39
C GLY A 239 -13.61 3.29 -3.75
N SER A 240 -13.35 2.54 -4.77
CA SER A 240 -13.41 2.94 -6.17
C SER A 240 -13.73 1.72 -7.03
N VAL A 241 -13.78 1.89 -8.33
CA VAL A 241 -13.85 0.79 -9.28
C VAL A 241 -12.74 -0.26 -9.05
N LEU A 242 -11.56 0.14 -8.64
CA LEU A 242 -10.47 -0.80 -8.33
C LEU A 242 -10.78 -1.68 -7.12
N SER A 243 -11.51 -1.14 -6.14
CA SER A 243 -11.93 -1.90 -4.96
C SER A 243 -12.99 -2.96 -5.30
N THR A 244 -13.94 -2.61 -6.17
CA THR A 244 -15.00 -3.56 -6.62
C THR A 244 -14.43 -4.69 -7.47
N LEU A 245 -13.49 -4.41 -8.34
CA LEU A 245 -12.79 -5.42 -9.16
C LEU A 245 -11.98 -6.40 -8.27
N SER A 246 -11.38 -5.89 -7.20
CA SER A 246 -10.68 -6.71 -6.23
C SER A 246 -11.60 -7.67 -5.49
N ALA A 247 -12.78 -7.20 -5.08
CA ALA A 247 -13.79 -8.00 -4.39
C ALA A 247 -14.37 -9.14 -5.25
N ALA A 248 -14.41 -8.96 -6.58
CA ALA A 248 -14.97 -9.95 -7.51
C ALA A 248 -14.03 -11.14 -7.79
N LYS A 249 -12.75 -11.06 -7.45
CA LYS A 249 -11.80 -12.16 -7.68
C LYS A 249 -11.90 -13.22 -6.57
N PRO A 250 -12.04 -14.51 -6.93
CA PRO A 250 -12.04 -15.58 -5.93
C PRO A 250 -10.70 -15.62 -5.19
N SER A 251 -10.75 -15.71 -3.88
CA SER A 251 -9.67 -15.63 -2.89
C SER A 251 -8.52 -16.67 -3.02
N ALA A 252 -8.49 -17.51 -4.05
CA ALA A 252 -7.55 -18.64 -4.13
C ALA A 252 -6.06 -18.22 -4.34
N THR A 253 -5.79 -16.99 -4.79
CA THR A 253 -4.43 -16.49 -5.05
C THR A 253 -4.09 -15.21 -4.27
N SER A 254 -5.07 -14.58 -3.63
CA SER A 254 -4.95 -13.28 -2.95
C SER A 254 -4.30 -13.35 -1.56
N SER A 255 -3.60 -14.41 -1.21
CA SER A 255 -2.98 -14.58 0.12
C SER A 255 -1.88 -13.54 0.44
N ALA A 256 -1.47 -12.73 -0.53
CA ALA A 256 -0.31 -11.85 -0.39
C ALA A 256 -0.65 -10.41 0.03
N CYS A 257 -1.80 -9.85 -0.38
CA CYS A 257 -2.03 -8.40 -0.32
C CYS A 257 -3.15 -7.93 0.61
N ILE A 258 -3.97 -8.79 1.22
CA ILE A 258 -5.17 -8.32 1.93
C ILE A 258 -5.02 -8.51 3.45
N ALA A 259 -5.02 -7.40 4.19
CA ALA A 259 -5.34 -7.41 5.61
C ALA A 259 -6.85 -7.69 5.73
N ALA A 260 -7.23 -8.76 6.40
CA ALA A 260 -8.63 -9.20 6.55
C ALA A 260 -9.57 -8.10 7.10
N ASP A 261 -9.03 -7.14 7.86
CA ASP A 261 -9.81 -6.10 8.53
C ASP A 261 -10.14 -4.88 7.64
N LEU A 262 -9.59 -4.78 6.42
CA LEU A 262 -9.75 -3.63 5.52
C LEU A 262 -9.99 -4.04 4.06
N ALA A 263 -10.04 -5.34 3.77
CA ALA A 263 -10.49 -5.81 2.48
C ALA A 263 -11.99 -5.50 2.33
N PRO A 264 -12.43 -5.00 1.16
CA PRO A 264 -13.86 -4.97 0.87
C PRO A 264 -14.42 -6.37 1.07
N SER A 265 -15.64 -6.43 1.62
CA SER A 265 -16.38 -7.71 1.72
C SER A 265 -16.32 -8.41 0.37
N PRO A 266 -16.16 -9.75 0.30
CA PRO A 266 -16.05 -10.49 -0.96
C PRO A 266 -17.24 -10.29 -1.92
N ALA A 267 -18.26 -9.54 -1.52
CA ALA A 267 -19.42 -9.17 -2.31
C ALA A 267 -19.75 -7.67 -2.16
N ALA A 268 -18.71 -6.81 -2.18
CA ALA A 268 -18.93 -5.37 -2.08
C ALA A 268 -19.61 -4.82 -3.34
N VAL A 269 -20.66 -4.05 -3.15
CA VAL A 269 -21.46 -3.39 -4.18
C VAL A 269 -21.33 -1.87 -4.02
N ALA A 270 -21.10 -1.14 -5.11
CA ALA A 270 -21.11 0.31 -5.07
C ALA A 270 -22.54 0.83 -4.91
N LEU A 271 -22.75 1.75 -3.98
CA LEU A 271 -24.01 2.47 -3.85
C LEU A 271 -24.18 3.39 -5.06
N PRO A 272 -25.39 3.50 -5.64
CA PRO A 272 -25.69 4.37 -6.78
C PRO A 272 -25.80 5.84 -6.32
N LEU A 273 -24.70 6.40 -5.83
CA LEU A 273 -24.62 7.77 -5.35
C LEU A 273 -23.37 8.42 -5.93
N ASP A 274 -23.58 9.49 -6.70
CA ASP A 274 -22.49 10.34 -7.15
C ASP A 274 -22.04 11.26 -6.01
N LEU A 275 -20.79 11.16 -5.63
CA LEU A 275 -20.18 11.97 -4.56
C LEU A 275 -19.53 13.24 -5.09
N GLU A 276 -19.53 13.45 -6.42
CA GLU A 276 -18.85 14.57 -7.10
C GLU A 276 -17.40 14.74 -6.60
N THR A 277 -16.72 13.62 -6.42
CA THR A 277 -15.38 13.58 -5.85
C THR A 277 -14.57 12.48 -6.53
N ASP A 278 -13.43 12.85 -7.10
CA ASP A 278 -12.47 11.91 -7.63
C ASP A 278 -11.39 11.61 -6.59
N ILE A 279 -10.86 10.40 -6.60
CA ILE A 279 -9.68 9.97 -5.88
C ILE A 279 -8.63 9.50 -6.89
N GLY A 280 -7.37 9.80 -6.60
CA GLY A 280 -6.28 9.45 -7.51
C GLY A 280 -5.25 8.54 -6.85
N VAL A 281 -4.40 7.98 -7.71
CA VAL A 281 -3.27 7.14 -7.34
C VAL A 281 -2.00 7.71 -7.94
N ALA A 282 -0.96 7.81 -7.12
CA ALA A 282 0.40 8.15 -7.55
C ALA A 282 1.40 7.06 -7.16
N LEU A 283 2.45 6.92 -7.95
CA LEU A 283 3.64 6.13 -7.60
C LEU A 283 4.71 7.08 -7.09
N VAL A 284 5.15 6.88 -5.85
CA VAL A 284 6.20 7.66 -5.19
C VAL A 284 7.48 6.83 -5.09
N MET A 285 8.60 7.45 -5.41
CA MET A 285 9.94 6.86 -5.33
C MET A 285 10.96 7.93 -4.94
N ARG A 286 12.19 7.55 -4.68
CA ARG A 286 13.28 8.53 -4.52
C ARG A 286 13.52 9.26 -5.84
N ALA A 287 13.67 10.58 -5.80
CA ALA A 287 13.85 11.43 -6.99
C ALA A 287 15.05 10.99 -7.83
N GLU A 288 16.15 10.60 -7.18
CA GLU A 288 17.37 10.11 -7.84
C GLU A 288 17.19 8.81 -8.63
N HIS A 289 16.08 8.09 -8.40
CA HIS A 289 15.78 6.81 -9.06
C HIS A 289 14.64 6.89 -10.07
N ALA A 290 14.00 8.05 -10.22
CA ALA A 290 12.85 8.21 -11.10
C ALA A 290 13.11 7.74 -12.55
N ASP A 291 14.29 8.02 -13.07
CA ASP A 291 14.69 7.66 -14.45
C ASP A 291 15.34 6.27 -14.58
N GLN A 292 15.41 5.52 -13.48
CA GLN A 292 15.99 4.17 -13.54
C GLN A 292 15.11 3.24 -14.40
N PRO A 293 15.71 2.40 -15.27
CA PRO A 293 14.97 1.51 -16.16
C PRO A 293 13.96 0.62 -15.43
N ALA A 294 14.30 0.13 -14.24
CA ALA A 294 13.43 -0.72 -13.43
C ALA A 294 12.19 0.03 -12.91
N ILE A 295 12.32 1.31 -12.56
CA ILE A 295 11.21 2.18 -12.15
C ILE A 295 10.33 2.51 -13.36
N GLN A 296 10.93 2.86 -14.50
CA GLN A 296 10.17 3.14 -15.73
C GLN A 296 9.41 1.91 -16.22
N ALA A 297 10.00 0.71 -16.11
CA ALA A 297 9.33 -0.55 -16.41
C ALA A 297 8.13 -0.80 -15.47
N LEU A 298 8.26 -0.47 -14.16
CA LEU A 298 7.13 -0.54 -13.23
C LEU A 298 6.00 0.39 -13.65
N ILE A 299 6.31 1.67 -13.93
CA ILE A 299 5.32 2.66 -14.36
C ILE A 299 4.59 2.15 -15.61
N ALA A 300 5.32 1.70 -16.63
CA ALA A 300 4.73 1.16 -17.85
C ALA A 300 3.83 -0.06 -17.59
N ALA A 301 4.24 -0.97 -16.69
CA ALA A 301 3.45 -2.14 -16.32
C ALA A 301 2.15 -1.73 -15.61
N LEU A 302 2.20 -0.76 -14.71
CA LEU A 302 1.04 -0.24 -13.98
C LEU A 302 0.08 0.48 -14.93
N LEU A 303 0.57 1.36 -15.80
CA LEU A 303 -0.24 2.06 -16.81
C LEU A 303 -0.93 1.07 -17.76
N LYS A 304 -0.23 0.04 -18.23
CA LYS A 304 -0.83 -1.01 -19.06
C LYS A 304 -1.98 -1.75 -18.36
N ARG A 305 -1.88 -1.96 -17.05
CA ARG A 305 -2.97 -2.54 -16.25
C ARG A 305 -4.16 -1.58 -16.15
N LEU A 306 -3.90 -0.31 -15.88
CA LEU A 306 -4.92 0.73 -15.82
C LEU A 306 -5.65 0.93 -17.15
N GLN A 307 -4.93 0.93 -18.27
CA GLN A 307 -5.52 0.98 -19.62
C GLN A 307 -6.53 -0.15 -19.86
N ARG A 308 -6.19 -1.39 -19.43
CA ARG A 308 -7.13 -2.53 -19.54
C ARG A 308 -8.37 -2.33 -18.67
N ILE A 309 -8.21 -1.77 -17.47
CA ILE A 309 -9.35 -1.47 -16.60
C ILE A 309 -10.20 -0.35 -17.22
N GLN A 310 -9.59 0.69 -17.74
CA GLN A 310 -10.26 1.82 -18.37
C GLN A 310 -11.15 1.39 -19.56
N THR A 311 -10.78 0.37 -20.32
CA THR A 311 -11.63 -0.14 -21.41
C THR A 311 -12.98 -0.66 -20.94
N MET A 312 -13.07 -1.14 -19.70
CA MET A 312 -14.31 -1.64 -19.06
C MET A 312 -14.94 -0.59 -18.13
N HIS A 313 -14.15 0.36 -17.67
CA HIS A 313 -14.50 1.37 -16.70
C HIS A 313 -14.02 2.75 -17.18
N PRO A 314 -14.77 3.39 -18.11
CA PRO A 314 -14.38 4.65 -18.74
C PRO A 314 -14.33 5.84 -17.76
N GLU A 315 -14.93 5.70 -16.58
CA GLU A 315 -14.83 6.66 -15.48
C GLU A 315 -13.43 6.76 -14.88
N LEU A 316 -12.56 5.75 -15.10
CA LEU A 316 -11.15 5.81 -14.73
C LEU A 316 -10.41 6.66 -15.76
N LYS A 317 -9.77 7.73 -15.32
CA LYS A 317 -8.98 8.65 -16.15
C LYS A 317 -7.51 8.41 -15.92
N LEU A 318 -6.73 8.14 -16.95
CA LEU A 318 -5.29 8.12 -16.87
C LEU A 318 -4.77 9.56 -16.78
N LEU A 319 -3.77 9.80 -15.94
CA LEU A 319 -3.10 11.09 -15.77
C LEU A 319 -1.76 11.15 -16.52
N ARG A 320 -1.39 10.04 -17.15
CA ARG A 320 -0.19 9.91 -17.96
C ARG A 320 -0.45 8.95 -19.12
N ASP A 321 0.07 9.28 -20.28
CA ASP A 321 0.02 8.46 -21.52
C ASP A 321 1.13 7.37 -21.52
#